data_af61cd0cb07d7f8da2de08c896850a24
#
_entry.id   af61cd0cb07d7f8da2de08c896850a24
#
_cell.length_a   1.000
_cell.length_b   1.000
_cell.length_c   1.000
_cell.angle_alpha   90.00
_cell.angle_beta   90.00
_cell.angle_gamma   90.00
#
_symmetry.space_group_name_H-M   'P 1'
#
loop_
_entity.id
_entity.type
_entity.pdbx_description
1 polymer ?
#
loop_
_entity_poly.entity_id
_entity_poly.type
_entity_poly.pdbx_seq_one_letter_code
_entity_poly.pdbx_strand_id
1 'polypeptide(L)' 'MTTKLHEGMVVRKLIVRAKDVVFVKGIVEAHAGLAHVFAESGGDLELAAPPDREAELDQLVRDLAAELDGIVP' A
#
# COMPACT_ATOMS: atom_id res chain seq x y z
N MET A 1 -10.95 8.06 13.78
CA MET A 1 -10.65 9.11 12.84
C MET A 1 -9.26 8.96 12.29
N THR A 2 -9.14 8.08 11.38
CA THR A 2 -7.85 7.78 10.77
C THR A 2 -7.52 8.68 9.59
N THR A 3 -8.51 9.44 9.13
CA THR A 3 -8.33 10.24 7.92
C THR A 3 -7.24 11.27 8.03
N LYS A 4 -6.94 11.72 9.25
CA LYS A 4 -5.89 12.73 9.42
C LYS A 4 -4.51 12.20 9.05
N LEU A 5 -4.29 10.90 9.22
CA LEU A 5 -3.01 10.30 8.87
C LEU A 5 -2.77 10.34 7.36
N HIS A 6 -3.85 10.42 6.58
CA HIS A 6 -3.76 10.40 5.12
C HIS A 6 -4.07 11.75 4.50
N GLU A 7 -4.23 12.77 5.34
CA GLU A 7 -4.59 14.09 4.83
C GLU A 7 -3.52 14.59 3.88
N GLY A 8 -3.94 15.00 2.69
CA GLY A 8 -3.02 15.48 1.69
C GLY A 8 -2.30 14.39 0.92
N MET A 9 -2.66 13.12 1.16
CA MET A 9 -2.02 12.00 0.47
C MET A 9 -3.05 11.26 -0.38
N VAL A 10 -2.56 10.56 -1.39
CA VAL A 10 -3.39 9.62 -2.14
C VAL A 10 -3.29 8.27 -1.45
N VAL A 11 -4.41 7.55 -1.43
CA VAL A 11 -4.51 6.27 -0.71
C VAL A 11 -5.01 5.21 -1.66
N ARG A 12 -4.41 4.03 -1.57
CA ARG A 12 -4.85 2.86 -2.35
C ARG A 12 -4.98 1.68 -1.42
N LYS A 13 -6.02 0.89 -1.65
CA LYS A 13 -6.24 -0.33 -0.88
C LYS A 13 -5.62 -1.51 -1.61
N LEU A 14 -5.10 -2.45 -0.83
CA LEU A 14 -4.56 -3.69 -1.37
C LEU A 14 -4.90 -4.79 -0.38
N ILE A 15 -5.53 -5.85 -0.86
CA ILE A 15 -5.88 -6.99 -0.01
C ILE A 15 -5.00 -8.16 -0.40
N VAL A 16 -4.23 -8.65 0.56
CA VAL A 16 -3.36 -9.81 0.37
C VAL A 16 -3.62 -10.81 1.50
N ARG A 17 -2.97 -11.95 1.44
CA ARG A 17 -3.04 -12.89 2.54
C ARG A 17 -2.30 -12.32 3.74
N ALA A 18 -2.80 -12.62 4.93
CA ALA A 18 -2.16 -12.09 6.15
C ALA A 18 -0.67 -12.44 6.20
N LYS A 19 -0.31 -13.62 5.72
CA LYS A 19 1.09 -14.06 5.75
C LYS A 19 2.00 -13.23 4.85
N ASP A 20 1.43 -12.49 3.91
CA ASP A 20 2.22 -11.70 2.95
C ASP A 20 2.40 -10.26 3.39
N VAL A 21 1.83 -9.85 4.51
CA VAL A 21 1.90 -8.45 4.96
C VAL A 21 3.34 -8.01 5.19
N VAL A 22 4.15 -8.87 5.81
CA VAL A 22 5.54 -8.53 6.09
C VAL A 22 6.30 -8.33 4.78
N PHE A 23 6.02 -9.17 3.79
CA PHE A 23 6.65 -9.02 2.48
C PHE A 23 6.29 -7.67 1.86
N VAL A 24 5.01 -7.30 1.91
CA VAL A 24 4.56 -6.02 1.35
C VAL A 24 5.27 -4.86 2.05
N LYS A 25 5.32 -4.90 3.38
CA LYS A 25 5.99 -3.84 4.12
C LYS A 25 7.45 -3.72 3.73
N GLY A 26 8.13 -4.85 3.56
CA GLY A 26 9.53 -4.84 3.16
C GLY A 26 9.73 -4.22 1.78
N ILE A 27 8.87 -4.57 0.83
CA ILE A 27 8.97 -4.02 -0.52
C ILE A 27 8.72 -2.51 -0.52
N VAL A 28 7.68 -2.07 0.22
CA VAL A 28 7.38 -0.64 0.28
C VAL A 28 8.52 0.13 0.93
N GLU A 29 9.12 -0.42 1.97
CA GLU A 29 10.26 0.22 2.62
C GLU A 29 11.46 0.33 1.68
N ALA A 30 11.61 -0.64 0.78
CA ALA A 30 12.70 -0.59 -0.19
C ALA A 30 12.53 0.55 -1.20
N HIS A 31 11.29 1.04 -1.36
CA HIS A 31 11.01 2.22 -2.16
C HIS A 31 10.99 3.45 -1.24
N ALA A 32 12.13 3.76 -0.68
CA ALA A 32 12.26 4.77 0.37
C ALA A 32 11.53 6.07 0.03
N GLY A 33 10.66 6.49 0.94
CA GLY A 33 9.95 7.75 0.77
C GLY A 33 8.77 7.72 -0.18
N LEU A 34 8.48 6.58 -0.80
CA LEU A 34 7.36 6.51 -1.72
C LEU A 34 6.02 6.44 -1.00
N ALA A 35 5.89 5.50 -0.07
CA ALA A 35 4.58 5.26 0.53
C ALA A 35 4.70 4.74 1.95
N HIS A 36 3.58 4.81 2.66
CA HIS A 36 3.43 4.21 3.98
C HIS A 36 2.36 3.14 3.89
N VAL A 37 2.55 2.06 4.64
CA VAL A 37 1.60 0.95 4.67
C VAL A 37 0.92 0.92 6.02
N PHE A 38 -0.40 0.85 5.99
CA PHE A 38 -1.22 0.72 7.20
C PHE A 38 -2.02 -0.57 7.09
N ALA A 39 -1.83 -1.46 8.05
CA ALA A 39 -2.57 -2.71 8.09
C ALA A 39 -3.79 -2.53 8.97
N GLU A 40 -4.96 -2.75 8.40
CA GLU A 40 -6.22 -2.55 9.12
C GLU A 40 -6.68 -3.82 9.80
N SER A 41 -6.67 -4.92 9.04
CA SER A 41 -7.14 -6.18 9.56
C SER A 41 -6.55 -7.29 8.70
N GLY A 42 -5.64 -8.07 9.28
CA GLY A 42 -5.00 -9.13 8.53
C GLY A 42 -4.32 -8.59 7.29
N GLY A 43 -4.75 -9.03 6.12
CA GLY A 43 -4.16 -8.60 4.85
C GLY A 43 -4.84 -7.39 4.21
N ASP A 44 -5.72 -6.71 4.93
CA ASP A 44 -6.41 -5.52 4.41
C ASP A 44 -5.50 -4.31 4.63
N LEU A 45 -4.84 -3.86 3.57
CA LEU A 45 -3.80 -2.84 3.66
C LEU A 45 -4.24 -1.55 2.98
N GLU A 46 -3.74 -0.45 3.51
CA GLU A 46 -3.83 0.86 2.85
C GLU A 46 -2.41 1.36 2.61
N LEU A 47 -2.15 1.82 1.39
CA LEU A 47 -0.88 2.43 1.04
C LEU A 47 -1.14 3.89 0.73
N ALA A 48 -0.40 4.78 1.40
CA ALA A 48 -0.57 6.23 1.24
C ALA A 48 0.72 6.84 0.74
N ALA A 49 0.60 7.75 -0.23
CA ALA A 49 1.76 8.39 -0.84
C ALA A 49 1.44 9.85 -1.16
N PRO A 50 2.47 10.70 -1.31
CA PRO A 50 2.24 12.08 -1.75
C PRO A 50 1.59 12.09 -3.12
N PRO A 51 0.74 13.10 -3.40
CA PRO A 51 0.02 13.14 -4.68
C PRO A 51 0.92 13.18 -5.91
N ASP A 52 2.10 13.78 -5.79
CA ASP A 52 3.01 13.88 -6.91
C ASP A 52 3.67 12.54 -7.25
N ARG A 53 3.43 11.51 -6.42
CA ARG A 53 3.97 10.18 -6.68
C ARG A 53 2.86 9.15 -6.88
N GLU A 54 1.68 9.63 -7.27
CA GLU A 54 0.52 8.77 -7.44
C GLU A 54 0.75 7.68 -8.48
N ALA A 55 1.39 8.03 -9.60
CA ALA A 55 1.63 7.05 -10.67
C ALA A 55 2.54 5.92 -10.18
N GLU A 56 3.56 6.26 -9.39
CA GLU A 56 4.45 5.25 -8.83
C GLU A 56 3.71 4.36 -7.84
N LEU A 57 2.84 4.96 -7.03
CA LEU A 57 2.05 4.20 -6.09
C LEU A 57 1.15 3.20 -6.81
N ASP A 58 0.47 3.65 -7.87
CA ASP A 58 -0.41 2.77 -8.62
C ASP A 58 0.36 1.61 -9.24
N GLN A 59 1.56 1.89 -9.75
CA GLN A 59 2.38 0.84 -10.34
C GLN A 59 2.81 -0.16 -9.27
N LEU A 60 3.22 0.33 -8.11
CA LEU A 60 3.64 -0.54 -7.01
C LEU A 60 2.49 -1.44 -6.56
N VAL A 61 1.30 -0.87 -6.42
CA VAL A 61 0.14 -1.64 -5.98
C VAL A 61 -0.20 -2.72 -7.00
N ARG A 62 -0.17 -2.38 -8.29
CA ARG A 62 -0.43 -3.37 -9.34
C ARG A 62 0.60 -4.49 -9.33
N ASP A 63 1.87 -4.11 -9.15
CA ASP A 63 2.94 -5.11 -9.14
C ASP A 63 2.78 -6.06 -7.95
N LEU A 64 2.46 -5.52 -6.78
CA LEU A 64 2.26 -6.34 -5.60
C LEU A 64 1.04 -7.24 -5.74
N ALA A 65 -0.03 -6.70 -6.30
CA ALA A 65 -1.23 -7.53 -6.52
C ALA A 65 -0.93 -8.69 -7.45
N ALA A 66 -0.17 -8.43 -8.51
CA ALA A 66 0.19 -9.49 -9.46
C ALA A 66 1.10 -10.51 -8.81
N GLU A 67 2.08 -10.04 -8.04
CA GLU A 67 3.06 -10.92 -7.41
C GLU A 67 2.40 -11.84 -6.36
N LEU A 68 1.47 -11.29 -5.60
CA LEU A 68 0.91 -11.98 -4.44
C LEU A 68 -0.51 -12.49 -4.68
N ASP A 69 -1.00 -12.36 -5.91
CA ASP A 69 -2.37 -12.76 -6.23
C ASP A 69 -3.34 -11.99 -5.34
N GLY A 70 -3.05 -10.70 -5.15
CA GLY A 70 -3.85 -9.85 -4.30
C GLY A 70 -5.00 -9.20 -5.05
N ILE A 71 -5.80 -8.46 -4.29
CA ILE A 71 -6.98 -7.79 -4.83
C ILE A 71 -6.83 -6.29 -4.65
N VAL A 72 -7.07 -5.53 -5.72
CA VAL A 72 -7.17 -4.08 -5.65
C VAL A 72 -8.64 -3.75 -5.83
N PRO A 73 -9.35 -3.41 -4.73
CA PRO A 73 -10.80 -3.15 -4.81
C PRO A 73 -11.14 -1.95 -5.66
#